data_0bbf5318bc0e253ba114675709328611
#
_entry.id   0bbf5318bc0e253ba114675709328611
#
_cell.length_a   1.000
_cell.length_b   1.000
_cell.length_c   1.000
_cell.angle_alpha   90.00
_cell.angle_beta   90.00
_cell.angle_gamma   90.00
#
_symmetry.space_group_name_H-M   'P 1'
#
loop_
_entity.id
_entity.type
_entity.pdbx_description
1 polymer ?
#
loop_
_entity_poly.entity_id
_entity_poly.type
_entity_poly.pdbx_seq_one_letter_code
_entity_poly.pdbx_strand_id
1 'polypeptide(L)'
;MTMLRTIRLTLAIVFFALVTLLFLDFTGTLHGWMGWMAKIQFLPALLALNAGVVPLLIALTLLFGRVYCSVICPLGVFQDVISRFAGKRKKNRFRYSPARKWLRYGMLAVFAVTLIAGVRFHAVASLLEPYSSYGRIASSLFAPVYQWGNNLLAYLAERADSYAFYETEVWMKSLPTFIIAALTFVVLIILAWRGGRTYCNTICPVGTVLGFLSGYSLFKPVIDTEKCNGCGLCARNCKASCINSKTHEIDYSRCVTCMDCLDKCRQGAITYTRRRHKADAAKISARNQTQCTTTSTGPADDTRRAFLSATAVLATTAALKAQEKKVDGGLAVIEDKKIPARAAAITPPGSLSARNFAQHCTACQLCVAVCPNQVLRPSSDLTRLMQPEMSYERGYCRPECTKCSEVCPAGAIRPITKADKSAIQIGHAVWIKENCICITDKVECGNCARHCPVGAIQMVASDSGNPQSPQVPVVNTERCIGCGACENLCPARPFSAIYVEGHIMHRTV
;
A
#
# COMPACT_ATOMS: atom_id res chain seq x y z
N MET A 1 -12.15 -21.45 23.72
CA MET A 1 -11.98 -20.06 23.17
C MET A 1 -13.26 -19.30 23.45
N THR A 2 -13.16 -18.06 23.93
CA THR A 2 -14.36 -17.22 24.09
C THR A 2 -14.93 -16.89 22.71
N MET A 3 -16.26 -16.94 22.57
CA MET A 3 -16.98 -16.66 21.31
C MET A 3 -16.52 -15.35 20.66
N LEU A 4 -16.37 -14.28 21.44
CA LEU A 4 -15.92 -12.97 20.99
C LEU A 4 -14.52 -13.00 20.31
N ARG A 5 -13.58 -13.76 20.87
CA ARG A 5 -12.25 -13.90 20.29
C ARG A 5 -12.30 -14.66 18.95
N THR A 6 -13.13 -15.69 18.85
CA THR A 6 -13.29 -16.46 17.61
C THR A 6 -13.87 -15.60 16.50
N ILE A 7 -14.98 -14.89 16.77
CA ILE A 7 -15.59 -13.95 15.80
C ILE A 7 -14.58 -12.90 15.34
N ARG A 8 -13.90 -12.25 16.29
CA ARG A 8 -12.85 -11.25 15.94
C ARG A 8 -11.75 -11.83 15.07
N LEU A 9 -11.27 -13.04 15.38
CA LEU A 9 -10.18 -13.68 14.64
C LEU A 9 -10.60 -14.06 13.23
N THR A 10 -11.80 -14.64 13.07
CA THR A 10 -12.36 -14.98 11.76
C THR A 10 -12.52 -13.75 10.89
N LEU A 11 -13.13 -12.69 11.41
CA LEU A 11 -13.28 -11.42 10.69
C LEU A 11 -11.91 -10.84 10.30
N ALA A 12 -10.93 -10.85 11.21
CA ALA A 12 -9.59 -10.33 10.91
C ALA A 12 -8.89 -11.12 9.81
N ILE A 13 -9.02 -12.44 9.78
CA ILE A 13 -8.43 -13.30 8.73
C ILE A 13 -9.12 -13.01 7.39
N VAL A 14 -10.45 -12.93 7.37
CA VAL A 14 -11.21 -12.63 6.15
C VAL A 14 -10.84 -11.26 5.58
N PHE A 15 -10.86 -10.21 6.42
CA PHE A 15 -10.47 -8.86 5.98
C PHE A 15 -9.03 -8.80 5.48
N PHE A 16 -8.12 -9.44 6.19
CA PHE A 16 -6.71 -9.47 5.81
C PHE A 16 -6.49 -10.19 4.47
N ALA A 17 -7.10 -11.36 4.30
CA ALA A 17 -7.01 -12.13 3.06
C ALA A 17 -7.59 -11.36 1.88
N LEU A 18 -8.78 -10.79 2.02
CA LEU A 18 -9.46 -10.06 0.95
C LEU A 18 -8.70 -8.78 0.57
N VAL A 19 -8.20 -7.99 1.56
CA VAL A 19 -7.37 -6.81 1.25
C VAL A 19 -6.05 -7.21 0.59
N THR A 20 -5.43 -8.32 1.01
CA THR A 20 -4.21 -8.82 0.35
C THR A 20 -4.50 -9.22 -1.09
N LEU A 21 -5.58 -9.95 -1.34
CA LEU A 21 -5.99 -10.36 -2.69
C LEU A 21 -6.24 -9.15 -3.61
N LEU A 22 -6.78 -8.03 -3.11
CA LEU A 22 -6.91 -6.80 -3.91
C LEU A 22 -5.57 -6.28 -4.45
N PHE A 23 -4.47 -6.43 -3.71
CA PHE A 23 -3.14 -6.04 -4.19
C PHE A 23 -2.48 -7.09 -5.08
N LEU A 24 -2.92 -8.34 -5.01
CA LEU A 24 -2.39 -9.45 -5.83
C LEU A 24 -3.17 -9.63 -7.14
N ASP A 25 -4.38 -9.09 -7.21
CA ASP A 25 -5.27 -9.22 -8.36
C ASP A 25 -4.79 -8.38 -9.55
N PHE A 26 -4.02 -9.00 -10.42
CA PHE A 26 -3.57 -8.40 -11.69
C PHE A 26 -4.64 -8.46 -12.79
N THR A 27 -5.71 -9.24 -12.61
CA THR A 27 -6.84 -9.33 -13.56
C THR A 27 -7.83 -8.18 -13.38
N GLY A 28 -7.90 -7.63 -12.18
CA GLY A 28 -8.83 -6.55 -11.80
C GLY A 28 -10.28 -7.02 -11.64
N THR A 29 -10.52 -8.32 -11.53
CA THR A 29 -11.86 -8.90 -11.34
C THR A 29 -12.37 -8.73 -9.93
N LEU A 30 -11.51 -8.91 -8.93
CA LEU A 30 -11.86 -8.80 -7.51
C LEU A 30 -12.16 -7.35 -7.10
N HIS A 31 -11.59 -6.37 -7.80
CA HIS A 31 -11.77 -4.96 -7.47
C HIS A 31 -13.23 -4.49 -7.62
N GLY A 32 -13.96 -5.01 -8.59
CA GLY A 32 -15.40 -4.70 -8.77
C GLY A 32 -16.25 -5.11 -7.57
N TRP A 33 -15.91 -6.21 -6.92
CA TRP A 33 -16.67 -6.78 -5.80
C TRP A 33 -16.18 -6.33 -4.43
N MET A 34 -14.86 -6.21 -4.26
CA MET A 34 -14.19 -6.01 -2.97
C MET A 34 -13.50 -4.65 -2.83
N GLY A 35 -13.52 -3.79 -3.87
CA GLY A 35 -12.85 -2.49 -3.86
C GLY A 35 -13.29 -1.55 -2.74
N TRP A 36 -14.51 -1.72 -2.21
CA TRP A 36 -15.02 -0.99 -1.05
C TRP A 36 -14.16 -1.20 0.21
N MET A 37 -13.47 -2.34 0.35
CA MET A 37 -12.61 -2.64 1.50
C MET A 37 -11.38 -1.70 1.59
N ALA A 38 -10.90 -1.21 0.46
CA ALA A 38 -9.88 -0.16 0.42
C ALA A 38 -10.44 1.19 0.88
N LYS A 39 -11.69 1.50 0.51
CA LYS A 39 -12.37 2.78 0.81
C LYS A 39 -12.77 2.92 2.29
N ILE A 40 -12.87 1.83 3.06
CA ILE A 40 -13.14 1.88 4.51
C ILE A 40 -11.87 2.04 5.36
N GLN A 41 -10.69 2.19 4.76
CA GLN A 41 -9.47 2.45 5.51
C GLN A 41 -9.46 3.88 6.06
N PHE A 42 -9.05 4.05 7.33
CA PHE A 42 -9.26 5.29 8.09
C PHE A 42 -8.68 6.54 7.43
N LEU A 43 -7.39 6.54 7.08
CA LEU A 43 -6.76 7.72 6.48
C LEU A 43 -7.23 7.98 5.04
N PRO A 44 -7.27 6.99 4.14
CA PRO A 44 -7.86 7.19 2.82
C PRO A 44 -9.29 7.75 2.87
N ALA A 45 -10.15 7.20 3.75
CA ALA A 45 -11.51 7.71 3.91
C ALA A 45 -11.56 9.14 4.45
N LEU A 46 -10.61 9.51 5.33
CA LEU A 46 -10.48 10.87 5.84
C LEU A 46 -10.08 11.86 4.73
N LEU A 47 -9.09 11.50 3.91
CA LEU A 47 -8.64 12.34 2.78
C LEU A 47 -9.71 12.46 1.68
N ALA A 48 -10.47 11.39 1.45
CA ALA A 48 -11.61 11.41 0.55
C ALA A 48 -12.84 12.17 1.10
N LEU A 49 -12.74 12.73 2.34
CA LEU A 49 -13.84 13.39 3.05
C LEU A 49 -15.13 12.55 3.09
N ASN A 50 -14.96 11.24 3.28
CA ASN A 50 -16.10 10.31 3.30
C ASN A 50 -16.91 10.47 4.60
N ALA A 51 -17.99 11.25 4.51
CA ALA A 51 -18.86 11.58 5.62
C ALA A 51 -19.58 10.37 6.26
N GLY A 52 -19.63 9.22 5.60
CA GLY A 52 -20.22 8.00 6.14
C GLY A 52 -19.21 7.14 6.91
N VAL A 53 -18.07 6.87 6.28
CA VAL A 53 -17.08 5.92 6.80
C VAL A 53 -16.34 6.46 8.03
N VAL A 54 -15.89 7.71 7.99
CA VAL A 54 -15.11 8.30 9.10
C VAL A 54 -15.90 8.35 10.41
N PRO A 55 -17.14 8.89 10.45
CA PRO A 55 -17.96 8.85 11.67
C PRO A 55 -18.28 7.42 12.11
N LEU A 56 -18.54 6.50 11.18
CA LEU A 56 -18.78 5.09 11.50
C LEU A 56 -17.58 4.46 12.23
N LEU A 57 -16.36 4.69 11.75
CA LEU A 57 -15.12 4.17 12.37
C LEU A 57 -14.86 4.81 13.74
N ILE A 58 -15.17 6.09 13.90
CA ILE A 58 -15.12 6.80 15.19
C ILE A 58 -16.14 6.19 16.14
N ALA A 59 -17.40 6.04 15.72
CA ALA A 59 -18.46 5.44 16.54
C ALA A 59 -18.11 4.00 16.94
N LEU A 60 -17.61 3.19 16.00
CA LEU A 60 -17.14 1.83 16.27
C LEU A 60 -16.04 1.82 17.35
N THR A 61 -15.12 2.81 17.29
CA THR A 61 -14.04 2.93 18.28
C THR A 61 -14.55 3.38 19.63
N LEU A 62 -15.52 4.30 19.68
CA LEU A 62 -16.15 4.74 20.92
C LEU A 62 -17.04 3.66 21.55
N LEU A 63 -17.65 2.80 20.75
CA LEU A 63 -18.44 1.68 21.26
C LEU A 63 -17.55 0.53 21.76
N PHE A 64 -16.68 0.01 20.92
CA PHE A 64 -15.97 -1.25 21.13
C PHE A 64 -14.46 -1.12 21.33
N GLY A 65 -13.92 0.11 21.39
CA GLY A 65 -12.47 0.33 21.43
C GLY A 65 -11.81 0.16 20.06
N ARG A 66 -10.50 -0.05 20.01
CA ARG A 66 -9.69 -0.07 18.77
C ARG A 66 -9.90 -1.34 17.92
N VAL A 67 -11.14 -1.72 17.66
CA VAL A 67 -11.50 -2.88 16.84
C VAL A 67 -10.99 -2.70 15.39
N TYR A 68 -11.03 -1.47 14.86
CA TYR A 68 -10.43 -1.16 13.55
C TYR A 68 -9.00 -1.70 13.42
N CYS A 69 -8.14 -1.43 14.40
CA CYS A 69 -6.73 -1.87 14.37
C CYS A 69 -6.56 -3.39 14.47
N SER A 70 -7.56 -4.11 14.98
CA SER A 70 -7.47 -5.56 15.18
C SER A 70 -8.21 -6.40 14.16
N VAL A 71 -9.07 -5.78 13.33
CA VAL A 71 -9.91 -6.48 12.35
C VAL A 71 -9.72 -5.90 10.95
N ILE A 72 -9.88 -4.57 10.80
CA ILE A 72 -9.97 -3.92 9.48
C ILE A 72 -8.58 -3.55 8.95
N CYS A 73 -7.69 -3.03 9.78
CA CYS A 73 -6.36 -2.57 9.35
C CYS A 73 -5.44 -3.74 9.00
N PRO A 74 -5.02 -3.90 7.71
CA PRO A 74 -4.22 -5.05 7.29
C PRO A 74 -2.84 -5.07 7.96
N LEU A 75 -2.18 -3.92 8.13
CA LEU A 75 -0.89 -3.86 8.82
C LEU A 75 -1.00 -4.29 10.28
N GLY A 76 -2.12 -3.97 10.91
CA GLY A 76 -2.40 -4.40 12.27
C GLY A 76 -2.57 -5.91 12.37
N VAL A 77 -3.35 -6.52 11.48
CA VAL A 77 -3.53 -7.99 11.45
C VAL A 77 -2.22 -8.68 11.09
N PHE A 78 -1.43 -8.14 10.16
CA PHE A 78 -0.11 -8.65 9.81
C PHE A 78 0.83 -8.74 11.03
N GLN A 79 0.88 -7.70 11.89
CA GLN A 79 1.63 -7.77 13.14
C GLN A 79 1.11 -8.85 14.10
N ASP A 80 -0.21 -9.11 14.13
CA ASP A 80 -0.79 -10.20 14.92
C ASP A 80 -0.33 -11.57 14.42
N VAL A 81 -0.24 -11.76 13.11
CA VAL A 81 0.27 -13.00 12.51
C VAL A 81 1.72 -13.23 12.93
N ILE A 82 2.60 -12.23 12.75
CA ILE A 82 4.02 -12.35 13.14
C ILE A 82 4.16 -12.61 14.64
N SER A 83 3.43 -11.86 15.47
CA SER A 83 3.50 -12.01 16.92
C SER A 83 2.99 -13.36 17.42
N ARG A 84 2.07 -14.01 16.68
CA ARG A 84 1.58 -15.36 16.97
C ARG A 84 2.67 -16.43 16.73
N PHE A 85 3.44 -16.28 15.64
CA PHE A 85 4.60 -17.15 15.38
C PHE A 85 5.70 -16.95 16.42
N ALA A 86 6.00 -15.68 16.76
CA ALA A 86 6.98 -15.33 17.80
C ALA A 86 6.59 -15.90 19.18
N GLY A 87 5.31 -15.83 19.55
CA GLY A 87 4.77 -16.28 20.82
C GLY A 87 4.78 -17.81 21.03
N LYS A 88 4.97 -18.61 19.97
CA LYS A 88 5.17 -20.06 20.09
C LYS A 88 6.49 -20.44 20.76
N ARG A 89 7.50 -19.54 20.73
CA ARG A 89 8.77 -19.76 21.43
C ARG A 89 8.62 -19.40 22.91
N LYS A 90 8.92 -20.33 23.82
CA LYS A 90 8.78 -20.18 25.29
C LYS A 90 9.52 -18.97 25.87
N LYS A 91 10.59 -18.51 25.22
CA LYS A 91 11.41 -17.33 25.66
C LYS A 91 10.81 -15.98 25.30
N ASN A 92 9.85 -15.92 24.38
CA ASN A 92 9.38 -14.64 23.79
C ASN A 92 7.97 -14.29 24.28
N ARG A 93 7.84 -14.04 25.59
CA ARG A 93 6.58 -13.60 26.20
C ARG A 93 6.57 -12.08 26.35
N PHE A 94 5.42 -11.47 26.05
CA PHE A 94 5.25 -10.04 26.21
C PHE A 94 5.34 -9.65 27.69
N ARG A 95 5.80 -8.42 27.94
CA ARG A 95 5.83 -7.82 29.28
C ARG A 95 5.13 -6.47 29.23
N TYR A 96 4.51 -6.08 30.34
CA TYR A 96 4.00 -4.71 30.46
C TYR A 96 5.15 -3.72 30.25
N SER A 97 4.91 -2.69 29.46
CA SER A 97 5.81 -1.54 29.31
C SER A 97 5.01 -0.24 29.42
N PRO A 98 5.53 0.79 30.07
CA PRO A 98 4.84 2.09 30.13
C PRO A 98 4.72 2.69 28.74
N ALA A 99 3.69 3.51 28.53
CA ALA A 99 3.48 4.18 27.25
C ALA A 99 4.55 5.24 27.01
N ARG A 100 5.23 5.17 25.87
CA ARG A 100 6.19 6.22 25.42
C ARG A 100 5.40 7.38 24.80
N LYS A 101 4.79 8.20 25.66
CA LYS A 101 3.86 9.28 25.23
C LYS A 101 4.54 10.28 24.29
N TRP A 102 5.77 10.72 24.59
CA TRP A 102 6.49 11.68 23.78
C TRP A 102 6.72 11.19 22.35
N LEU A 103 7.14 9.92 22.16
CA LEU A 103 7.35 9.34 20.83
C LEU A 103 6.03 9.23 20.05
N ARG A 104 4.97 8.80 20.74
CA ARG A 104 3.65 8.61 20.16
C ARG A 104 3.04 9.91 19.65
N TYR A 105 3.06 10.95 20.50
CA TYR A 105 2.51 12.25 20.11
C TYR A 105 3.47 13.03 19.20
N GLY A 106 4.79 12.85 19.33
CA GLY A 106 5.78 13.39 18.42
C GLY A 106 5.59 12.86 16.99
N MET A 107 5.39 11.54 16.84
CA MET A 107 5.11 10.94 15.52
C MET A 107 3.77 11.41 14.93
N LEU A 108 2.76 11.63 15.78
CA LEU A 108 1.49 12.22 15.35
C LEU A 108 1.67 13.68 14.90
N ALA A 109 2.47 14.46 15.63
CA ALA A 109 2.78 15.85 15.26
C ALA A 109 3.56 15.92 13.93
N VAL A 110 4.59 15.09 13.76
CA VAL A 110 5.32 14.98 12.48
C VAL A 110 4.35 14.63 11.34
N PHE A 111 3.47 13.67 11.55
CA PHE A 111 2.47 13.29 10.55
C PHE A 111 1.52 14.44 10.21
N ALA A 112 0.98 15.15 11.21
CA ALA A 112 0.09 16.28 11.02
C ALA A 112 0.78 17.45 10.30
N VAL A 113 2.01 17.78 10.71
CA VAL A 113 2.82 18.82 10.07
C VAL A 113 3.11 18.47 8.62
N THR A 114 3.53 17.24 8.32
CA THR A 114 3.82 16.81 6.94
C THR A 114 2.56 16.79 6.06
N LEU A 115 1.40 16.51 6.63
CA LEU A 115 0.12 16.56 5.90
C LEU A 115 -0.27 18.01 5.56
N ILE A 116 -0.05 18.96 6.49
CA ILE A 116 -0.39 20.38 6.32
C ILE A 116 0.66 21.11 5.48
N ALA A 117 1.95 20.79 5.64
CA ALA A 117 3.07 21.44 4.93
C ALA A 117 3.06 21.20 3.41
N GLY A 118 2.18 20.32 2.92
CA GLY A 118 1.88 20.13 1.51
C GLY A 118 2.78 19.14 0.78
N VAL A 119 2.79 19.27 -0.56
CA VAL A 119 3.26 18.25 -1.51
C VAL A 119 4.67 17.72 -1.24
N ARG A 120 5.60 18.57 -0.84
CA ARG A 120 7.02 18.18 -0.65
C ARG A 120 7.25 17.16 0.48
N PHE A 121 6.39 17.14 1.49
CA PHE A 121 6.55 16.29 2.68
C PHE A 121 5.57 15.11 2.73
N HIS A 122 4.71 14.98 1.72
CA HIS A 122 3.69 13.92 1.67
C HIS A 122 4.29 12.50 1.68
N ALA A 123 5.50 12.31 1.18
CA ALA A 123 6.21 11.04 1.24
C ALA A 123 6.39 10.54 2.68
N VAL A 124 6.70 11.44 3.63
CA VAL A 124 6.83 11.08 5.06
C VAL A 124 5.49 10.67 5.64
N ALA A 125 4.42 11.41 5.34
CA ALA A 125 3.07 11.06 5.77
C ALA A 125 2.65 9.67 5.25
N SER A 126 2.92 9.37 3.98
CA SER A 126 2.61 8.08 3.37
C SER A 126 3.41 6.91 3.97
N LEU A 127 4.65 7.16 4.44
CA LEU A 127 5.45 6.15 5.12
C LEU A 127 4.87 5.74 6.48
N LEU A 128 4.26 6.70 7.19
CA LEU A 128 3.67 6.48 8.51
C LEU A 128 2.25 5.89 8.45
N GLU A 129 1.61 5.98 7.30
CA GLU A 129 0.25 5.50 7.09
C GLU A 129 0.22 3.97 6.98
N PRO A 130 -0.56 3.28 7.84
CA PRO A 130 -0.51 1.82 7.93
C PRO A 130 -1.03 1.08 6.70
N TYR A 131 -2.09 1.60 6.05
CA TYR A 131 -2.64 0.97 4.86
C TYR A 131 -1.69 1.09 3.66
N SER A 132 -1.11 2.27 3.44
CA SER A 132 -0.15 2.49 2.35
C SER A 132 1.14 1.72 2.55
N SER A 133 1.63 1.63 3.80
CA SER A 133 2.78 0.79 4.14
C SER A 133 2.52 -0.68 3.83
N TYR A 134 1.32 -1.18 4.16
CA TYR A 134 0.93 -2.54 3.80
C TYR A 134 0.79 -2.72 2.29
N GLY A 135 0.14 -1.77 1.60
CA GLY A 135 -0.04 -1.82 0.15
C GLY A 135 1.28 -1.87 -0.63
N ARG A 136 2.28 -1.08 -0.20
CA ARG A 136 3.64 -1.16 -0.77
C ARG A 136 4.30 -2.51 -0.54
N ILE A 137 4.17 -3.09 0.66
CA ILE A 137 4.68 -4.43 0.95
C ILE A 137 3.97 -5.46 0.06
N ALA A 138 2.65 -5.41 -0.02
CA ALA A 138 1.87 -6.36 -0.82
C ALA A 138 2.19 -6.26 -2.31
N SER A 139 2.21 -5.06 -2.88
CA SER A 139 2.46 -4.84 -4.32
C SER A 139 3.93 -5.04 -4.73
N SER A 140 4.91 -4.76 -3.83
CA SER A 140 6.33 -4.86 -4.18
C SER A 140 6.97 -6.19 -3.79
N LEU A 141 6.47 -6.87 -2.74
CA LEU A 141 7.06 -8.12 -2.25
C LEU A 141 6.15 -9.34 -2.49
N PHE A 142 4.83 -9.24 -2.22
CA PHE A 142 3.94 -10.38 -2.32
C PHE A 142 3.43 -10.59 -3.75
N ALA A 143 3.13 -9.52 -4.48
CA ALA A 143 2.63 -9.63 -5.85
C ALA A 143 3.62 -10.30 -6.81
N PRO A 144 4.93 -9.99 -6.82
CA PRO A 144 5.90 -10.72 -7.64
C PRO A 144 5.97 -12.21 -7.31
N VAL A 145 5.94 -12.56 -6.01
CA VAL A 145 5.95 -13.99 -5.58
C VAL A 145 4.68 -14.70 -6.06
N TYR A 146 3.53 -14.05 -5.96
CA TYR A 146 2.26 -14.58 -6.46
C TYR A 146 2.28 -14.76 -7.99
N GLN A 147 2.81 -13.79 -8.74
CA GLN A 147 2.96 -13.87 -10.19
C GLN A 147 3.94 -14.97 -10.63
N TRP A 148 5.05 -15.15 -9.92
CA TRP A 148 5.94 -16.31 -10.15
C TRP A 148 5.25 -17.64 -9.90
N GLY A 149 4.42 -17.74 -8.85
CA GLY A 149 3.58 -18.91 -8.60
C GLY A 149 2.58 -19.16 -9.73
N ASN A 150 1.94 -18.09 -10.24
CA ASN A 150 1.05 -18.19 -11.40
C ASN A 150 1.80 -18.64 -12.67
N ASN A 151 2.99 -18.10 -12.93
CA ASN A 151 3.79 -18.49 -14.10
C ASN A 151 4.25 -19.94 -14.02
N LEU A 152 4.55 -20.43 -12.81
CA LEU A 152 4.84 -21.86 -12.61
C LEU A 152 3.60 -22.72 -12.91
N LEU A 153 2.41 -22.29 -12.47
CA LEU A 153 1.16 -22.98 -12.79
C LEU A 153 0.83 -22.92 -14.28
N ALA A 154 1.09 -21.79 -14.94
CA ALA A 154 0.91 -21.62 -16.39
C ALA A 154 1.81 -22.61 -17.15
N TYR A 155 3.10 -22.71 -16.78
CA TYR A 155 4.04 -23.67 -17.35
C TYR A 155 3.62 -25.14 -17.17
N LEU A 156 3.10 -25.48 -15.99
CA LEU A 156 2.60 -26.85 -15.72
C LEU A 156 1.30 -27.13 -16.48
N ALA A 157 0.40 -26.16 -16.59
CA ALA A 157 -0.87 -26.27 -17.29
C ALA A 157 -0.66 -26.43 -18.80
N GLU A 158 0.26 -25.68 -19.40
CA GLU A 158 0.63 -25.79 -20.82
C GLU A 158 1.13 -27.20 -21.17
N ARG A 159 1.91 -27.83 -20.28
CA ARG A 159 2.35 -29.22 -20.46
C ARG A 159 1.21 -30.25 -20.34
N ALA A 160 0.10 -29.88 -19.73
CA ALA A 160 -1.12 -30.68 -19.62
C ALA A 160 -2.17 -30.29 -20.67
N ASP A 161 -1.78 -29.58 -21.74
CA ASP A 161 -2.66 -29.03 -22.80
C ASP A 161 -3.83 -28.16 -22.25
N SER A 162 -3.61 -27.50 -21.12
CA SER A 162 -4.59 -26.62 -20.50
C SER A 162 -4.12 -25.17 -20.50
N TYR A 163 -4.96 -24.26 -21.01
CA TYR A 163 -4.70 -22.83 -21.06
C TYR A 163 -5.46 -22.06 -19.97
N ALA A 164 -5.74 -22.70 -18.83
CA ALA A 164 -6.43 -22.07 -17.69
C ALA A 164 -5.61 -20.96 -17.01
N PHE A 165 -4.29 -21.00 -17.13
CA PHE A 165 -3.35 -20.01 -16.60
C PHE A 165 -2.53 -19.43 -17.74
N TYR A 166 -2.26 -18.13 -17.67
CA TYR A 166 -1.41 -17.43 -18.67
C TYR A 166 -0.20 -16.81 -17.99
N GLU A 167 0.89 -16.74 -18.71
CA GLU A 167 2.13 -16.15 -18.23
C GLU A 167 1.98 -14.63 -18.06
N THR A 168 2.48 -14.11 -16.96
CA THR A 168 2.51 -12.68 -16.65
C THR A 168 3.95 -12.19 -16.51
N GLU A 169 4.26 -11.06 -17.13
CA GLU A 169 5.60 -10.47 -17.02
C GLU A 169 5.81 -9.88 -15.63
N VAL A 170 6.80 -10.40 -14.90
CA VAL A 170 7.18 -9.94 -13.57
C VAL A 170 8.37 -9.00 -13.69
N TRP A 171 8.17 -7.72 -13.36
CA TRP A 171 9.25 -6.72 -13.42
C TRP A 171 9.22 -5.77 -12.22
N MET A 172 10.37 -5.17 -11.94
CA MET A 172 10.52 -4.22 -10.83
C MET A 172 10.05 -2.83 -11.28
N LYS A 173 8.92 -2.37 -10.76
CA LYS A 173 8.30 -1.10 -11.15
C LYS A 173 9.07 0.14 -10.69
N SER A 174 9.73 0.08 -9.52
CA SER A 174 10.56 1.17 -8.97
C SER A 174 11.48 0.62 -7.89
N LEU A 175 12.80 0.76 -8.10
CA LEU A 175 13.81 0.31 -7.15
C LEU A 175 13.71 1.03 -5.79
N PRO A 176 13.59 2.37 -5.71
CA PRO A 176 13.43 3.05 -4.42
C PRO A 176 12.22 2.56 -3.63
N THR A 177 11.07 2.39 -4.28
CA THR A 177 9.86 1.90 -3.63
C THR A 177 10.03 0.46 -3.12
N PHE A 178 10.70 -0.40 -3.88
CA PHE A 178 11.02 -1.76 -3.46
C PHE A 178 11.90 -1.78 -2.20
N ILE A 179 12.98 -0.98 -2.18
CA ILE A 179 13.88 -0.88 -1.03
C ILE A 179 13.13 -0.39 0.22
N ILE A 180 12.30 0.65 0.08
CA ILE A 180 11.48 1.18 1.17
C ILE A 180 10.49 0.13 1.67
N ALA A 181 9.82 -0.59 0.78
CA ALA A 181 8.89 -1.66 1.13
C ALA A 181 9.59 -2.80 1.88
N ALA A 182 10.76 -3.25 1.39
CA ALA A 182 11.55 -4.29 2.02
C ALA A 182 12.07 -3.87 3.40
N LEU A 183 12.59 -2.64 3.53
CA LEU A 183 13.03 -2.09 4.81
C LEU A 183 11.87 -1.98 5.80
N THR A 184 10.72 -1.47 5.37
CA THR A 184 9.51 -1.37 6.20
C THR A 184 9.05 -2.76 6.65
N PHE A 185 9.06 -3.74 5.76
CA PHE A 185 8.70 -5.13 6.07
C PHE A 185 9.61 -5.73 7.14
N VAL A 186 10.94 -5.58 6.99
CA VAL A 186 11.92 -6.09 7.97
C VAL A 186 11.75 -5.40 9.33
N VAL A 187 11.62 -4.07 9.36
CA VAL A 187 11.40 -3.30 10.59
C VAL A 187 10.11 -3.75 11.29
N LEU A 188 9.02 -3.94 10.54
CA LEU A 188 7.75 -4.42 11.09
C LEU A 188 7.86 -5.84 11.67
N ILE A 189 8.60 -6.74 11.00
CA ILE A 189 8.86 -8.09 11.52
C ILE A 189 9.62 -8.00 12.84
N ILE A 190 10.70 -7.23 12.92
CA ILE A 190 11.51 -7.09 14.13
C ILE A 190 10.67 -6.53 15.29
N LEU A 191 9.92 -5.46 15.03
CA LEU A 191 9.07 -4.83 16.04
C LEU A 191 7.93 -5.76 16.50
N ALA A 192 7.28 -6.46 15.58
CA ALA A 192 6.20 -7.38 15.90
C ALA A 192 6.71 -8.64 16.62
N TRP A 193 7.90 -9.13 16.25
CA TRP A 193 8.53 -10.27 16.88
C TRP A 193 8.89 -10.01 18.35
N ARG A 194 9.47 -8.83 18.63
CA ARG A 194 9.93 -8.46 19.99
C ARG A 194 8.82 -7.91 20.88
N GLY A 195 7.96 -7.07 20.33
CA GLY A 195 7.01 -6.27 21.10
C GLY A 195 5.54 -6.34 20.65
N GLY A 196 5.20 -7.28 19.74
CA GLY A 196 3.82 -7.46 19.24
C GLY A 196 3.33 -6.23 18.47
N ARG A 197 2.48 -5.43 19.08
CA ARG A 197 1.85 -4.24 18.49
C ARG A 197 2.64 -2.94 18.70
N THR A 198 3.97 -3.02 18.80
CA THR A 198 4.81 -1.83 19.08
C THR A 198 4.63 -0.74 18.05
N TYR A 199 4.65 -1.07 16.75
CA TYR A 199 4.43 -0.07 15.69
C TYR A 199 3.09 0.67 15.85
N CYS A 200 1.99 -0.07 16.02
CA CYS A 200 0.65 0.51 16.18
C CYS A 200 0.48 1.39 17.44
N ASN A 201 1.30 1.15 18.48
CA ASN A 201 1.19 1.82 19.76
C ASN A 201 2.19 2.96 19.97
N THR A 202 3.22 3.08 19.10
CA THR A 202 4.27 4.09 19.25
C THR A 202 4.48 4.96 18.02
N ILE A 203 4.36 4.40 16.80
CA ILE A 203 4.71 5.07 15.55
C ILE A 203 3.46 5.46 14.75
N CYS A 204 2.47 4.57 14.69
CA CYS A 204 1.30 4.74 13.83
C CYS A 204 0.40 5.92 14.24
N PRO A 205 0.20 6.95 13.37
CA PRO A 205 -0.64 8.10 13.69
C PRO A 205 -2.12 7.71 13.85
N VAL A 206 -2.64 6.85 12.98
CA VAL A 206 -4.02 6.32 13.10
C VAL A 206 -4.20 5.58 14.42
N GLY A 207 -3.20 4.77 14.82
CA GLY A 207 -3.19 4.10 16.11
C GLY A 207 -3.18 5.06 17.30
N THR A 208 -2.60 6.24 17.16
CA THR A 208 -2.58 7.27 18.22
C THR A 208 -3.94 7.94 18.34
N VAL A 209 -4.54 8.38 17.23
CA VAL A 209 -5.86 9.02 17.21
C VAL A 209 -6.94 8.07 17.76
N LEU A 210 -7.05 6.86 17.20
CA LEU A 210 -8.03 5.88 17.65
C LEU A 210 -7.75 5.40 19.08
N GLY A 211 -6.48 5.43 19.52
CA GLY A 211 -6.12 5.13 20.89
C GLY A 211 -6.60 6.17 21.90
N PHE A 212 -6.56 7.44 21.55
CA PHE A 212 -7.14 8.50 22.37
C PHE A 212 -8.66 8.28 22.52
N LEU A 213 -9.38 8.06 21.43
CA LEU A 213 -10.81 7.79 21.43
C LEU A 213 -11.17 6.52 22.22
N SER A 214 -10.37 5.47 22.12
CA SER A 214 -10.57 4.19 22.81
C SER A 214 -10.50 4.32 24.35
N GLY A 215 -9.82 5.35 24.87
CA GLY A 215 -9.89 5.68 26.30
C GLY A 215 -11.31 5.96 26.81
N TYR A 216 -12.17 6.45 25.92
CA TYR A 216 -13.58 6.78 26.20
C TYR A 216 -14.56 5.69 25.78
N SER A 217 -14.08 4.53 25.31
CA SER A 217 -14.95 3.46 24.79
C SER A 217 -15.96 2.97 25.83
N LEU A 218 -17.16 2.64 25.33
CA LEU A 218 -18.28 2.17 26.15
C LEU A 218 -18.04 0.75 26.66
N PHE A 219 -17.61 -0.16 25.74
CA PHE A 219 -17.26 -1.53 26.08
C PHE A 219 -15.75 -1.68 26.10
N LYS A 220 -15.23 -2.33 27.15
CA LYS A 220 -13.80 -2.55 27.34
C LYS A 220 -13.52 -3.76 28.23
N PRO A 221 -12.33 -4.40 28.11
CA PRO A 221 -11.93 -5.45 29.03
C PRO A 221 -11.69 -4.84 30.42
N VAL A 222 -12.27 -5.43 31.46
CA VAL A 222 -12.14 -5.02 32.86
C VAL A 222 -11.62 -6.19 33.66
N ILE A 223 -10.69 -5.94 34.58
CA ILE A 223 -10.15 -6.95 35.51
C ILE A 223 -10.94 -6.84 36.81
N ASP A 224 -11.55 -7.95 37.22
CA ASP A 224 -12.16 -8.13 38.52
C ASP A 224 -11.07 -8.50 39.52
N THR A 225 -10.78 -7.60 40.46
CA THR A 225 -9.70 -7.77 41.44
C THR A 225 -10.01 -8.85 42.46
N GLU A 226 -11.29 -9.15 42.74
CA GLU A 226 -11.69 -10.16 43.71
C GLU A 226 -11.44 -11.59 43.17
N LYS A 227 -11.62 -11.77 41.85
CA LYS A 227 -11.35 -13.04 41.16
C LYS A 227 -9.92 -13.21 40.67
N CYS A 228 -9.13 -12.12 40.68
CA CYS A 228 -7.80 -12.11 40.13
C CYS A 228 -6.74 -12.59 41.13
N ASN A 229 -6.10 -13.71 40.85
CA ASN A 229 -5.02 -14.24 41.70
C ASN A 229 -3.62 -13.69 41.35
N GLY A 230 -3.51 -12.66 40.53
CA GLY A 230 -2.22 -12.04 40.18
C GLY A 230 -1.26 -12.86 39.29
N CYS A 231 -1.68 -13.97 38.69
CA CYS A 231 -0.81 -14.92 37.96
C CYS A 231 -0.09 -14.30 36.73
N GLY A 232 -0.48 -13.12 36.26
CA GLY A 232 0.16 -12.39 35.18
C GLY A 232 0.03 -13.01 33.77
N LEU A 233 -0.79 -14.06 33.58
CA LEU A 233 -0.98 -14.71 32.29
C LEU A 233 -1.56 -13.74 31.24
N CYS A 234 -2.46 -12.86 31.64
CA CYS A 234 -3.03 -11.83 30.78
C CYS A 234 -1.97 -10.84 30.25
N ALA A 235 -1.06 -10.38 31.11
CA ALA A 235 0.03 -9.49 30.75
C ALA A 235 1.05 -10.18 29.81
N ARG A 236 1.41 -11.44 30.09
CA ARG A 236 2.36 -12.23 29.27
C ARG A 236 1.83 -12.56 27.87
N ASN A 237 0.53 -12.56 27.67
CA ASN A 237 -0.10 -12.80 26.37
C ASN A 237 -0.62 -11.52 25.71
N CYS A 238 -0.42 -10.34 26.33
CA CYS A 238 -0.88 -9.07 25.79
C CYS A 238 0.06 -8.54 24.71
N LYS A 239 -0.30 -8.71 23.44
CA LYS A 239 0.46 -8.19 22.29
C LYS A 239 0.63 -6.67 22.30
N ALA A 240 -0.26 -5.94 22.95
CA ALA A 240 -0.20 -4.49 23.09
C ALA A 240 0.65 -4.03 24.28
N SER A 241 1.12 -4.96 25.13
CA SER A 241 1.89 -4.69 26.35
C SER A 241 1.24 -3.65 27.29
N CYS A 242 -0.10 -3.62 27.32
CA CYS A 242 -0.90 -2.59 27.97
C CYS A 242 -1.53 -3.02 29.32
N ILE A 243 -1.29 -4.28 29.74
CA ILE A 243 -1.86 -4.82 31.00
C ILE A 243 -0.79 -4.85 32.08
N ASN A 244 -1.00 -4.12 33.17
CA ASN A 244 -0.19 -4.22 34.36
C ASN A 244 -0.86 -5.20 35.34
N SER A 245 -0.29 -6.40 35.47
CA SER A 245 -0.84 -7.43 36.37
C SER A 245 -0.57 -7.15 37.86
N LYS A 246 0.33 -6.22 38.20
CA LYS A 246 0.61 -5.84 39.59
C LYS A 246 -0.42 -4.85 40.13
N THR A 247 -0.81 -3.85 39.29
CA THR A 247 -1.80 -2.83 39.66
C THR A 247 -3.21 -3.16 39.17
N HIS A 248 -3.39 -4.29 38.47
CA HIS A 248 -4.65 -4.72 37.83
C HIS A 248 -5.22 -3.68 36.86
N GLU A 249 -4.36 -2.85 36.25
CA GLU A 249 -4.76 -1.78 35.35
C GLU A 249 -4.52 -2.14 33.89
N ILE A 250 -5.41 -1.67 33.02
CA ILE A 250 -5.30 -1.79 31.57
C ILE A 250 -5.21 -0.40 30.96
N ASP A 251 -4.14 -0.12 30.23
CA ASP A 251 -4.02 1.10 29.42
C ASP A 251 -4.87 0.98 28.14
N TYR A 252 -6.08 1.50 28.21
CA TYR A 252 -7.03 1.44 27.09
C TYR A 252 -6.58 2.24 25.88
N SER A 253 -5.70 3.23 26.02
CA SER A 253 -5.17 3.98 24.89
C SER A 253 -4.30 3.12 23.98
N ARG A 254 -3.77 1.98 24.46
CA ARG A 254 -2.96 1.01 23.72
C ARG A 254 -3.66 -0.31 23.48
N CYS A 255 -4.73 -0.59 24.21
CA CYS A 255 -5.50 -1.82 24.02
C CYS A 255 -6.12 -1.86 22.62
N VAL A 256 -5.84 -2.90 21.86
CA VAL A 256 -6.38 -3.10 20.51
C VAL A 256 -7.59 -4.04 20.48
N THR A 257 -8.17 -4.33 21.62
CA THR A 257 -9.38 -5.15 21.79
C THR A 257 -9.27 -6.52 21.09
N CYS A 258 -8.09 -7.16 21.22
CA CYS A 258 -7.83 -8.45 20.58
C CYS A 258 -8.47 -9.64 21.29
N MET A 259 -9.01 -9.47 22.49
CA MET A 259 -9.69 -10.49 23.33
C MET A 259 -8.80 -11.66 23.77
N ASP A 260 -7.49 -11.63 23.52
CA ASP A 260 -6.57 -12.71 23.89
C ASP A 260 -6.45 -12.86 25.44
N CYS A 261 -6.59 -11.74 26.18
CA CYS A 261 -6.54 -11.75 27.64
C CYS A 261 -7.74 -12.46 28.29
N LEU A 262 -8.93 -12.38 27.67
CA LEU A 262 -10.14 -13.06 28.13
C LEU A 262 -9.98 -14.60 28.03
N ASP A 263 -9.44 -15.08 26.92
CA ASP A 263 -9.25 -16.50 26.65
C ASP A 263 -8.16 -17.13 27.54
N LYS A 264 -7.16 -16.32 27.95
CA LYS A 264 -6.04 -16.79 28.78
C LYS A 264 -6.28 -16.66 30.28
N CYS A 265 -7.33 -15.99 30.70
CA CYS A 265 -7.69 -15.87 32.10
C CYS A 265 -8.42 -17.12 32.58
N ARG A 266 -7.72 -18.01 33.28
CA ARG A 266 -8.30 -19.26 33.79
C ARG A 266 -9.33 -19.04 34.90
N GLN A 267 -9.21 -17.94 35.64
CA GLN A 267 -10.10 -17.57 36.74
C GLN A 267 -11.36 -16.79 36.28
N GLY A 268 -11.49 -16.50 34.97
CA GLY A 268 -12.59 -15.69 34.47
C GLY A 268 -12.62 -14.24 35.02
N ALA A 269 -11.49 -13.77 35.60
CA ALA A 269 -11.40 -12.46 36.20
C ALA A 269 -11.36 -11.30 35.18
N ILE A 270 -11.25 -11.59 33.88
CA ILE A 270 -11.29 -10.55 32.83
C ILE A 270 -12.56 -10.72 32.03
N THR A 271 -13.39 -9.69 32.05
CA THR A 271 -14.67 -9.65 31.31
C THR A 271 -14.70 -8.46 30.36
N TYR A 272 -15.41 -8.59 29.25
CA TYR A 272 -15.64 -7.49 28.32
C TYR A 272 -17.03 -6.91 28.57
N THR A 273 -17.08 -5.77 29.27
CA THR A 273 -18.32 -5.20 29.79
C THR A 273 -18.43 -3.70 29.54
N ARG A 274 -19.63 -3.17 29.77
CA ARG A 274 -19.90 -1.72 29.73
C ARG A 274 -19.08 -1.02 30.81
N ARG A 275 -18.55 0.17 30.49
CA ARG A 275 -17.80 1.03 31.42
C ARG A 275 -18.67 1.31 32.67
N ARG A 276 -18.23 0.84 33.83
CA ARG A 276 -18.82 1.26 35.13
C ARG A 276 -18.23 2.62 35.54
N HIS A 277 -19.03 3.50 36.10
CA HIS A 277 -18.57 4.80 36.63
C HIS A 277 -17.53 4.59 37.75
N LYS A 278 -16.54 5.49 37.85
CA LYS A 278 -15.43 5.42 38.82
C LYS A 278 -15.88 5.37 40.28
N ALA A 279 -17.13 5.72 40.59
CA ALA A 279 -17.68 5.69 41.96
C ALA A 279 -17.67 4.29 42.62
N ASP A 280 -17.82 3.22 41.80
CA ASP A 280 -17.81 1.84 42.31
C ASP A 280 -16.39 1.25 42.47
N ALA A 281 -15.40 1.84 41.80
CA ALA A 281 -14.00 1.38 41.87
C ALA A 281 -13.23 1.92 43.08
N ALA A 282 -13.63 3.06 43.64
CA ALA A 282 -12.99 3.67 44.80
C ALA A 282 -13.22 2.91 46.12
N LYS A 283 -14.32 2.16 46.20
CA LYS A 283 -14.63 1.36 47.40
C LYS A 283 -13.82 0.06 47.52
N ILE A 284 -13.15 -0.38 46.44
CA ILE A 284 -12.41 -1.67 46.39
C ILE A 284 -10.91 -1.46 46.60
N SER A 285 -10.39 -0.23 46.43
CA SER A 285 -8.93 0.05 46.44
C SER A 285 -8.33 0.20 47.85
N ALA A 286 -9.12 0.19 48.90
CA ALA A 286 -8.67 0.44 50.28
C ALA A 286 -8.23 -0.83 51.04
N ARG A 287 -8.28 -2.01 50.44
CA ARG A 287 -7.93 -3.25 51.14
C ARG A 287 -6.87 -4.08 50.38
N ASN A 288 -5.72 -4.19 50.98
CA ASN A 288 -4.58 -5.07 50.70
C ASN A 288 -3.42 -4.53 49.85
N GLN A 289 -2.53 -3.78 50.52
CA GLN A 289 -1.10 -3.83 50.26
C GLN A 289 -0.50 -4.95 51.09
N THR A 290 0.03 -5.99 50.49
CA THR A 290 1.06 -6.85 51.08
C THR A 290 1.93 -7.48 50.01
N GLN A 291 3.22 -7.45 50.24
CA GLN A 291 4.40 -7.76 49.45
C GLN A 291 4.44 -9.14 48.80
N CYS A 292 5.07 -9.24 47.64
CA CYS A 292 6.02 -10.35 47.38
C CYS A 292 7.07 -9.96 46.32
N THR A 293 8.28 -9.91 46.77
CA THR A 293 9.56 -9.85 46.04
C THR A 293 9.93 -11.25 45.57
N THR A 294 10.40 -11.40 44.32
CA THR A 294 11.47 -12.35 43.97
C THR A 294 12.08 -12.04 42.61
N THR A 295 13.38 -12.00 42.64
CA THR A 295 14.41 -11.91 41.60
C THR A 295 14.51 -13.18 40.74
N SER A 296 14.91 -13.05 39.45
CA SER A 296 15.92 -13.92 38.84
C SER A 296 16.33 -13.51 37.42
N THR A 297 17.59 -13.58 37.21
CA THR A 297 18.52 -13.30 36.15
C THR A 297 18.44 -14.23 34.93
N GLY A 298 18.99 -13.72 33.77
CA GLY A 298 19.13 -14.18 32.39
C GLY A 298 19.68 -15.61 32.15
N PRO A 299 20.19 -16.00 30.98
CA PRO A 299 21.00 -15.29 29.97
C PRO A 299 20.60 -15.45 28.51
N ALA A 300 21.39 -14.84 27.62
CA ALA A 300 21.24 -14.71 26.18
C ALA A 300 21.83 -15.92 25.40
N ASP A 301 21.42 -16.04 24.19
CA ASP A 301 22.15 -16.19 22.94
C ASP A 301 21.76 -17.35 22.01
N ASP A 302 21.97 -17.08 20.71
CA ASP A 302 22.03 -17.94 19.52
C ASP A 302 20.76 -18.13 18.69
N THR A 303 20.61 -17.23 17.70
CA THR A 303 20.02 -17.60 16.38
C THR A 303 20.26 -16.48 15.34
N ARG A 304 21.51 -16.06 15.11
CA ARG A 304 21.88 -15.07 14.07
C ARG A 304 22.21 -15.67 12.69
N ARG A 305 22.36 -16.98 12.57
CA ARG A 305 22.91 -17.60 11.34
C ARG A 305 21.91 -18.11 10.32
N ALA A 306 20.64 -18.35 10.67
CA ALA A 306 19.66 -18.95 9.74
C ALA A 306 18.90 -17.95 8.86
N PHE A 307 18.96 -16.63 9.17
CA PHE A 307 18.17 -15.63 8.45
C PHE A 307 18.91 -14.99 7.25
N LEU A 308 20.24 -15.07 7.21
CA LEU A 308 21.05 -14.46 6.14
C LEU A 308 21.12 -15.28 4.86
N SER A 309 20.80 -16.59 4.90
CA SER A 309 20.88 -17.46 3.72
C SER A 309 19.67 -17.35 2.78
N ALA A 310 18.48 -17.04 3.28
CA ALA A 310 17.27 -16.95 2.46
C ALA A 310 17.18 -15.65 1.64
N THR A 311 17.76 -14.56 2.12
CA THR A 311 17.77 -13.28 1.41
C THR A 311 18.82 -13.22 0.28
N ALA A 312 19.92 -13.95 0.42
CA ALA A 312 20.97 -14.01 -0.60
C ALA A 312 20.52 -14.77 -1.86
N VAL A 313 19.74 -15.85 -1.69
CA VAL A 313 19.25 -16.65 -2.85
C VAL A 313 18.22 -15.87 -3.68
N LEU A 314 17.36 -15.05 -3.07
CA LEU A 314 16.37 -14.24 -3.79
C LEU A 314 17.01 -13.07 -4.56
N ALA A 315 18.11 -12.51 -4.05
CA ALA A 315 18.80 -11.43 -4.72
C ALA A 315 19.61 -11.91 -5.95
N THR A 316 20.19 -13.12 -5.90
CA THR A 316 20.99 -13.67 -7.01
C THR A 316 20.13 -14.11 -8.19
N THR A 317 18.92 -14.65 -7.97
CA THR A 317 18.02 -15.05 -9.05
C THR A 317 17.42 -13.86 -9.81
N ALA A 318 17.20 -12.72 -9.14
CA ALA A 318 16.74 -11.49 -9.79
C ALA A 318 17.85 -10.82 -10.63
N ALA A 319 19.10 -10.92 -10.19
CA ALA A 319 20.25 -10.38 -10.93
C ALA A 319 20.59 -11.20 -12.18
N LEU A 320 20.38 -12.52 -12.15
CA LEU A 320 20.67 -13.40 -13.31
C LEU A 320 19.66 -13.22 -14.46
N LYS A 321 18.38 -12.89 -14.17
CA LYS A 321 17.38 -12.59 -15.22
C LYS A 321 17.55 -11.20 -15.86
N ALA A 322 18.28 -10.28 -15.24
CA ALA A 322 18.53 -8.94 -15.79
C ALA A 322 19.54 -8.92 -16.95
N GLN A 323 20.17 -10.04 -17.27
CA GLN A 323 21.24 -10.13 -18.29
C GLN A 323 20.83 -10.83 -19.58
N GLU A 324 19.60 -11.31 -19.73
CA GLU A 324 19.13 -11.80 -21.03
C GLU A 324 18.94 -10.63 -22.00
N LYS A 325 19.93 -10.43 -22.87
CA LYS A 325 19.80 -9.53 -24.01
C LYS A 325 18.72 -10.09 -24.94
N LYS A 326 17.63 -9.34 -25.09
CA LYS A 326 16.62 -9.65 -26.11
C LYS A 326 17.26 -9.47 -27.49
N VAL A 327 17.39 -10.55 -28.21
CA VAL A 327 17.89 -10.54 -29.61
C VAL A 327 16.67 -10.78 -30.50
N ASP A 328 16.43 -9.92 -31.44
CA ASP A 328 15.49 -10.12 -32.55
C ASP A 328 16.04 -11.30 -33.39
N GLY A 329 15.26 -12.30 -33.74
CA GLY A 329 15.57 -13.57 -34.41
C GLY A 329 16.71 -13.57 -35.50
N GLY A 330 17.41 -12.46 -35.64
CA GLY A 330 18.63 -12.23 -36.39
C GLY A 330 19.80 -11.92 -35.48
N LEU A 331 20.50 -10.83 -35.72
CA LEU A 331 21.79 -10.49 -35.10
C LEU A 331 21.75 -9.17 -34.30
N ALA A 332 20.62 -8.44 -34.31
CA ALA A 332 20.53 -7.14 -33.69
C ALA A 332 20.05 -7.24 -32.20
N VAL A 333 20.75 -6.55 -31.31
CA VAL A 333 20.33 -6.42 -29.92
C VAL A 333 19.22 -5.37 -29.82
N ILE A 334 18.04 -5.76 -29.38
CA ILE A 334 16.93 -4.82 -29.15
C ILE A 334 17.20 -4.02 -27.88
N GLU A 335 17.45 -2.73 -28.01
CA GLU A 335 17.56 -1.82 -26.88
C GLU A 335 16.20 -1.59 -26.25
N ASP A 336 16.14 -1.67 -24.90
CA ASP A 336 14.94 -1.33 -24.14
C ASP A 336 14.65 0.18 -24.24
N LYS A 337 13.38 0.53 -24.31
CA LYS A 337 12.94 1.93 -24.26
C LYS A 337 13.34 2.57 -22.94
N LYS A 338 13.92 3.75 -23.05
CA LYS A 338 14.19 4.63 -21.90
C LYS A 338 13.08 5.66 -21.77
N ILE A 339 12.83 6.05 -20.53
CA ILE A 339 11.84 7.07 -20.20
C ILE A 339 12.40 8.41 -20.58
N PRO A 340 11.69 9.23 -21.37
CA PRO A 340 12.09 10.60 -21.64
C PRO A 340 12.05 11.46 -20.37
N ALA A 341 12.96 12.43 -20.25
CA ALA A 341 12.86 13.45 -19.22
C ALA A 341 11.61 14.32 -19.50
N ARG A 342 10.75 14.49 -18.51
CA ARG A 342 9.54 15.29 -18.61
C ARG A 342 9.62 16.47 -17.64
N ALA A 343 9.19 17.67 -18.07
CA ALA A 343 9.11 18.83 -17.20
C ALA A 343 7.98 18.66 -16.15
N ALA A 344 6.88 18.05 -16.54
CA ALA A 344 5.77 17.69 -15.66
C ALA A 344 5.46 16.19 -15.71
N ALA A 345 5.40 15.54 -14.53
CA ALA A 345 4.98 14.15 -14.44
C ALA A 345 3.51 14.00 -14.84
N ILE A 346 3.21 12.92 -15.56
CA ILE A 346 1.86 12.64 -16.01
C ILE A 346 1.10 11.94 -14.88
N THR A 347 0.02 12.56 -14.41
CA THR A 347 -0.87 11.99 -13.39
C THR A 347 -2.06 11.27 -14.06
N PRO A 348 -2.64 10.25 -13.38
CA PRO A 348 -3.75 9.48 -13.94
C PRO A 348 -4.97 10.36 -14.28
N PRO A 349 -5.77 10.01 -15.31
CA PRO A 349 -7.01 10.73 -15.62
C PRO A 349 -7.98 10.66 -14.42
N GLY A 350 -8.65 11.77 -14.12
CA GLY A 350 -9.47 11.95 -12.92
C GLY A 350 -8.74 12.59 -11.74
N SER A 351 -7.41 12.85 -11.84
CA SER A 351 -6.62 13.51 -10.77
C SER A 351 -6.85 15.01 -10.67
N LEU A 352 -7.50 15.66 -11.65
CA LEU A 352 -7.76 17.09 -11.82
C LEU A 352 -6.49 17.92 -12.03
N SER A 353 -5.49 17.77 -11.19
CA SER A 353 -4.19 18.45 -11.29
C SER A 353 -3.12 17.64 -10.59
N ALA A 354 -1.87 17.87 -10.95
CA ALA A 354 -0.70 17.29 -10.29
C ALA A 354 -0.64 17.67 -8.79
N ARG A 355 -1.07 18.89 -8.44
CA ARG A 355 -1.14 19.35 -7.04
C ARG A 355 -2.22 18.63 -6.26
N ASN A 356 -3.44 18.53 -6.80
CA ASN A 356 -4.54 17.82 -6.15
C ASN A 356 -4.18 16.33 -5.93
N PHE A 357 -3.60 15.71 -6.96
CA PHE A 357 -3.14 14.33 -6.86
C PHE A 357 -2.11 14.15 -5.75
N ALA A 358 -1.09 15.00 -5.74
CA ALA A 358 -0.01 14.92 -4.75
C ALA A 358 -0.51 15.14 -3.30
N GLN A 359 -1.53 15.96 -3.09
CA GLN A 359 -2.11 16.24 -1.77
C GLN A 359 -2.99 15.10 -1.23
N HIS A 360 -3.67 14.37 -2.09
CA HIS A 360 -4.60 13.30 -1.66
C HIS A 360 -4.00 11.91 -1.79
N CYS A 361 -2.97 11.71 -2.63
CA CYS A 361 -2.41 10.39 -2.89
C CYS A 361 -1.59 9.87 -1.69
N THR A 362 -2.03 8.81 -1.07
CA THR A 362 -1.33 8.14 0.03
C THR A 362 -0.23 7.18 -0.42
N ALA A 363 0.05 7.06 -1.71
CA ALA A 363 1.02 6.13 -2.28
C ALA A 363 0.78 4.66 -1.88
N CYS A 364 -0.47 4.22 -1.79
CA CYS A 364 -0.85 2.85 -1.41
C CYS A 364 -0.61 1.80 -2.50
N GLN A 365 -0.33 2.22 -3.74
CA GLN A 365 -0.04 1.35 -4.90
C GLN A 365 -1.24 0.51 -5.42
N LEU A 366 -2.47 0.74 -4.97
CA LEU A 366 -3.61 -0.04 -5.43
C LEU A 366 -3.93 0.20 -6.92
N CYS A 367 -3.88 1.47 -7.38
CA CYS A 367 -4.05 1.81 -8.79
C CYS A 367 -2.93 1.24 -9.68
N VAL A 368 -1.71 1.08 -9.13
CA VAL A 368 -0.58 0.43 -9.81
C VAL A 368 -0.81 -1.08 -9.95
N ALA A 369 -1.40 -1.70 -8.93
CA ALA A 369 -1.72 -3.14 -8.94
C ALA A 369 -2.80 -3.47 -9.99
N VAL A 370 -3.84 -2.63 -10.09
CA VAL A 370 -5.01 -2.88 -10.96
C VAL A 370 -4.78 -2.47 -12.42
N CYS A 371 -3.68 -1.77 -12.75
CA CYS A 371 -3.44 -1.27 -14.10
C CYS A 371 -3.11 -2.40 -15.08
N PRO A 372 -4.02 -2.76 -16.01
CA PRO A 372 -3.82 -3.93 -16.89
C PRO A 372 -2.68 -3.71 -17.90
N ASN A 373 -2.44 -2.47 -18.29
CA ASN A 373 -1.41 -2.12 -19.27
C ASN A 373 -0.08 -1.70 -18.62
N GLN A 374 0.06 -1.86 -17.30
CA GLN A 374 1.27 -1.56 -16.53
C GLN A 374 1.84 -0.14 -16.74
N VAL A 375 0.96 0.80 -17.05
CA VAL A 375 1.31 2.21 -17.33
C VAL A 375 1.64 2.98 -16.05
N LEU A 376 1.00 2.60 -14.91
CA LEU A 376 1.22 3.25 -13.63
C LEU A 376 2.40 2.62 -12.89
N ARG A 377 3.31 3.47 -12.44
CA ARG A 377 4.45 3.04 -11.62
C ARG A 377 4.75 4.05 -10.52
N PRO A 378 5.38 3.62 -9.41
CA PRO A 378 5.79 4.54 -8.36
C PRO A 378 6.91 5.46 -8.83
N SER A 379 6.76 6.77 -8.60
CA SER A 379 7.79 7.77 -8.91
C SER A 379 9.04 7.57 -8.07
N SER A 380 10.19 7.82 -8.70
CA SER A 380 11.51 7.86 -8.06
C SER A 380 11.92 9.29 -7.69
N ASP A 381 11.16 10.30 -8.10
CA ASP A 381 11.42 11.71 -7.76
C ASP A 381 11.18 11.93 -6.26
N LEU A 382 12.15 12.53 -5.58
CA LEU A 382 12.08 12.81 -4.14
C LEU A 382 10.87 13.67 -3.74
N THR A 383 10.42 14.56 -4.62
CA THR A 383 9.26 15.44 -4.36
C THR A 383 7.93 14.70 -4.42
N ARG A 384 7.88 13.58 -5.16
CA ARG A 384 6.69 12.73 -5.38
C ARG A 384 6.96 11.26 -5.08
N LEU A 385 7.94 11.00 -4.24
CA LEU A 385 8.44 9.65 -3.97
C LEU A 385 7.31 8.67 -3.64
N MET A 386 7.32 7.53 -4.33
CA MET A 386 6.32 6.45 -4.23
C MET A 386 4.91 6.80 -4.76
N GLN A 387 4.61 8.04 -5.11
CA GLN A 387 3.31 8.36 -5.72
C GLN A 387 3.27 7.81 -7.16
N PRO A 388 2.12 7.27 -7.60
CA PRO A 388 2.00 6.74 -8.96
C PRO A 388 2.10 7.83 -10.02
N GLU A 389 2.91 7.58 -11.04
CA GLU A 389 3.02 8.38 -12.25
C GLU A 389 2.82 7.49 -13.48
N MET A 390 2.45 8.08 -14.61
CA MET A 390 2.26 7.34 -15.86
C MET A 390 3.57 7.29 -16.64
N SER A 391 3.91 6.10 -17.14
CA SER A 391 5.05 5.84 -18.01
C SER A 391 4.64 4.92 -19.15
N TYR A 392 5.11 5.21 -20.36
CA TYR A 392 4.63 4.54 -21.57
C TYR A 392 5.69 3.62 -22.20
N GLU A 393 6.70 3.25 -21.47
CA GLU A 393 7.74 2.34 -21.95
C GLU A 393 7.22 0.91 -22.22
N ARG A 394 6.24 0.44 -21.43
CA ARG A 394 5.71 -0.94 -21.51
C ARG A 394 4.27 -1.03 -22.00
N GLY A 395 3.57 0.05 -22.07
CA GLY A 395 2.18 0.09 -22.49
C GLY A 395 1.65 1.52 -22.57
N TYR A 396 0.40 1.67 -22.95
CA TYR A 396 -0.28 2.94 -23.04
C TYR A 396 -1.65 2.89 -22.35
N CYS A 397 -2.16 4.05 -22.00
CA CYS A 397 -3.45 4.16 -21.30
C CYS A 397 -4.61 4.05 -22.30
N ARG A 398 -5.33 2.93 -22.28
CA ARG A 398 -6.49 2.71 -23.16
C ARG A 398 -7.64 3.66 -22.81
N PRO A 399 -8.29 4.28 -23.80
CA PRO A 399 -9.41 5.22 -23.57
C PRO A 399 -10.58 4.62 -22.78
N GLU A 400 -10.88 3.34 -22.97
CA GLU A 400 -12.01 2.65 -22.34
C GLU A 400 -11.75 2.24 -20.88
N CYS A 401 -10.50 2.30 -20.41
CA CYS A 401 -10.12 1.78 -19.09
C CYS A 401 -10.25 2.86 -18.02
N THR A 402 -11.08 2.65 -17.00
CA THR A 402 -11.32 3.54 -15.85
C THR A 402 -10.84 2.96 -14.52
N LYS A 403 -10.23 1.76 -14.52
CA LYS A 403 -9.91 0.96 -13.32
C LYS A 403 -9.17 1.71 -12.22
N CYS A 404 -8.18 2.55 -12.56
CA CYS A 404 -7.42 3.32 -11.56
C CYS A 404 -8.29 4.33 -10.79
N SER A 405 -9.30 4.92 -11.43
CA SER A 405 -10.24 5.87 -10.82
C SER A 405 -11.25 5.18 -9.90
N GLU A 406 -11.67 3.97 -10.25
CA GLU A 406 -12.65 3.19 -9.49
C GLU A 406 -12.10 2.71 -8.13
N VAL A 407 -10.80 2.35 -8.10
CA VAL A 407 -10.17 1.74 -6.93
C VAL A 407 -9.54 2.75 -5.97
N CYS A 408 -9.35 4.01 -6.35
CA CYS A 408 -8.65 4.98 -5.52
C CYS A 408 -9.40 5.24 -4.19
N PRO A 409 -8.83 4.84 -3.02
CA PRO A 409 -9.56 4.96 -1.76
C PRO A 409 -9.47 6.37 -1.16
N ALA A 410 -8.47 7.16 -1.55
CA ALA A 410 -8.19 8.48 -0.99
C ALA A 410 -8.79 9.63 -1.82
N GLY A 411 -9.49 9.33 -2.92
CA GLY A 411 -10.06 10.33 -3.82
C GLY A 411 -9.03 11.16 -4.60
N ALA A 412 -7.75 10.76 -4.60
CA ALA A 412 -6.71 11.39 -5.40
C ALA A 412 -6.96 11.25 -6.90
N ILE A 413 -7.61 10.17 -7.31
CA ILE A 413 -8.16 9.95 -8.64
C ILE A 413 -9.66 9.84 -8.46
N ARG A 414 -10.42 10.79 -8.97
CA ARG A 414 -11.89 10.77 -8.92
C ARG A 414 -12.45 9.75 -9.88
N PRO A 415 -13.55 9.07 -9.54
CA PRO A 415 -14.25 8.21 -10.47
C PRO A 415 -14.65 8.98 -11.71
N ILE A 416 -14.33 8.45 -12.88
CA ILE A 416 -14.68 9.02 -14.19
C ILE A 416 -15.36 7.96 -15.05
N THR A 417 -16.25 8.39 -15.92
CA THR A 417 -16.84 7.52 -16.94
C THR A 417 -15.89 7.34 -18.13
N LYS A 418 -16.18 6.37 -19.01
CA LYS A 418 -15.41 6.21 -20.26
C LYS A 418 -15.51 7.43 -21.15
N ALA A 419 -16.68 8.07 -21.21
CA ALA A 419 -16.91 9.30 -21.96
C ALA A 419 -16.05 10.45 -21.41
N ASP A 420 -16.10 10.70 -20.09
CA ASP A 420 -15.28 11.74 -19.45
C ASP A 420 -13.79 11.53 -19.72
N LYS A 421 -13.34 10.27 -19.68
CA LYS A 421 -11.92 9.97 -19.91
C LYS A 421 -11.45 10.35 -21.30
N SER A 422 -12.28 10.16 -22.31
CA SER A 422 -11.98 10.54 -23.70
C SER A 422 -11.90 12.05 -23.90
N ALA A 423 -12.50 12.83 -23.00
CA ALA A 423 -12.46 14.29 -23.00
C ALA A 423 -11.34 14.87 -22.11
N ILE A 424 -10.78 14.10 -21.18
CA ILE A 424 -9.75 14.58 -20.24
C ILE A 424 -8.37 14.54 -20.88
N GLN A 425 -7.75 15.71 -21.00
CA GLN A 425 -6.36 15.85 -21.43
C GLN A 425 -5.42 15.84 -20.22
N ILE A 426 -4.67 14.76 -20.06
CA ILE A 426 -3.65 14.61 -19.00
C ILE A 426 -2.28 15.10 -19.40
N GLY A 427 -2.08 15.32 -20.70
CA GLY A 427 -0.85 15.78 -21.34
C GLY A 427 -1.03 15.90 -22.83
N HIS A 428 0.03 16.23 -23.52
CA HIS A 428 0.07 16.30 -24.98
C HIS A 428 1.32 15.66 -25.55
N ALA A 429 1.24 15.16 -26.77
CA ALA A 429 2.37 14.57 -27.46
C ALA A 429 3.31 15.66 -28.01
N VAL A 430 4.61 15.44 -27.84
CA VAL A 430 5.70 16.30 -28.36
C VAL A 430 6.54 15.45 -29.30
N TRP A 431 6.76 15.95 -30.51
CA TRP A 431 7.57 15.26 -31.52
C TRP A 431 9.01 15.79 -31.52
N ILE A 432 9.98 14.88 -31.52
CA ILE A 432 11.43 15.15 -31.63
C ILE A 432 11.86 14.72 -33.02
N LYS A 433 12.15 15.72 -33.87
CA LYS A 433 12.49 15.52 -35.27
C LYS A 433 13.74 14.62 -35.44
N GLU A 434 14.75 14.88 -34.63
CA GLU A 434 16.07 14.25 -34.69
C GLU A 434 16.04 12.73 -34.39
N ASN A 435 15.02 12.27 -33.67
CA ASN A 435 14.88 10.87 -33.31
C ASN A 435 13.91 10.11 -34.24
N CYS A 436 13.26 10.82 -35.17
CA CYS A 436 12.22 10.21 -35.99
C CYS A 436 12.83 9.44 -37.19
N ILE A 437 12.55 8.13 -37.29
CA ILE A 437 13.05 7.26 -38.37
C ILE A 437 12.61 7.73 -39.76
N CYS A 438 11.50 8.48 -39.87
CA CYS A 438 11.14 9.09 -41.14
C CYS A 438 12.16 10.13 -41.63
N ILE A 439 12.89 10.75 -40.69
CA ILE A 439 13.93 11.76 -40.98
C ILE A 439 15.33 11.11 -41.00
N THR A 440 15.65 10.29 -39.97
CA THR A 440 16.98 9.69 -39.82
C THR A 440 17.26 8.63 -40.90
N ASP A 441 16.27 7.74 -41.10
CA ASP A 441 16.44 6.56 -41.95
C ASP A 441 15.68 6.69 -43.28
N LYS A 442 14.91 7.80 -43.43
CA LYS A 442 14.07 8.09 -44.62
C LYS A 442 13.06 6.97 -44.91
N VAL A 443 12.54 6.32 -43.86
CA VAL A 443 11.58 5.22 -43.95
C VAL A 443 10.18 5.71 -43.67
N GLU A 444 9.19 5.30 -44.43
CA GLU A 444 7.78 5.54 -44.14
C GLU A 444 7.36 4.78 -42.87
N CYS A 445 6.80 5.48 -41.88
CA CYS A 445 6.40 4.86 -40.63
C CYS A 445 4.91 5.09 -40.30
N GLY A 446 4.50 6.28 -39.85
CA GLY A 446 3.12 6.61 -39.52
C GLY A 446 2.51 5.90 -38.30
N ASN A 447 3.29 5.14 -37.50
CA ASN A 447 2.79 4.38 -36.36
C ASN A 447 2.10 5.26 -35.32
N CYS A 448 2.64 6.43 -35.02
CA CYS A 448 2.06 7.37 -34.07
C CYS A 448 0.66 7.87 -34.47
N ALA A 449 0.44 8.11 -35.78
CA ALA A 449 -0.85 8.54 -36.31
C ALA A 449 -1.87 7.39 -36.35
N ARG A 450 -1.47 6.22 -36.85
CA ARG A 450 -2.35 5.03 -36.97
C ARG A 450 -2.91 4.56 -35.63
N HIS A 451 -2.15 4.70 -34.55
CA HIS A 451 -2.54 4.24 -33.23
C HIS A 451 -3.06 5.37 -32.31
N CYS A 452 -3.26 6.58 -32.83
CA CYS A 452 -3.82 7.67 -32.07
C CYS A 452 -5.37 7.50 -31.93
N PRO A 453 -5.87 7.17 -30.72
CA PRO A 453 -7.29 6.82 -30.55
C PRO A 453 -8.23 8.02 -30.78
N VAL A 454 -7.71 9.25 -30.71
CA VAL A 454 -8.49 10.48 -30.88
C VAL A 454 -8.16 11.20 -32.20
N GLY A 455 -7.32 10.61 -33.06
CA GLY A 455 -6.93 11.20 -34.33
C GLY A 455 -6.21 12.55 -34.21
N ALA A 456 -5.48 12.75 -33.11
CA ALA A 456 -4.76 14.00 -32.84
C ALA A 456 -3.42 14.13 -33.62
N ILE A 457 -2.99 13.08 -34.31
CA ILE A 457 -1.73 13.07 -35.06
C ILE A 457 -2.05 12.82 -36.53
N GLN A 458 -1.61 13.72 -37.38
CA GLN A 458 -1.72 13.61 -38.82
C GLN A 458 -0.33 13.52 -39.45
N MET A 459 -0.22 12.74 -40.54
CA MET A 459 1.03 12.65 -41.32
C MET A 459 0.96 13.69 -42.45
N VAL A 460 1.97 14.53 -42.50
CA VAL A 460 2.10 15.55 -43.55
C VAL A 460 3.48 15.45 -44.22
N ALA A 461 3.58 15.88 -45.46
CA ALA A 461 4.88 15.93 -46.15
C ALA A 461 5.88 16.81 -45.37
N SER A 462 7.11 16.37 -45.21
CA SER A 462 8.15 17.13 -44.49
C SER A 462 8.58 18.40 -45.23
N ASP A 463 8.41 18.41 -46.55
CA ASP A 463 8.62 19.57 -47.43
C ASP A 463 7.31 19.85 -48.17
N SER A 464 6.75 21.03 -47.90
CA SER A 464 5.48 21.49 -48.52
C SER A 464 5.57 21.64 -50.03
N GLY A 465 6.75 21.82 -50.59
CA GLY A 465 7.02 21.93 -52.01
C GLY A 465 7.19 20.57 -52.72
N ASN A 466 7.38 19.48 -51.98
CA ASN A 466 7.59 18.15 -52.53
C ASN A 466 6.65 17.12 -51.88
N PRO A 467 5.50 16.79 -52.50
CA PRO A 467 4.56 15.80 -51.99
C PRO A 467 5.14 14.39 -51.76
N GLN A 468 6.25 14.08 -52.43
CA GLN A 468 6.96 12.79 -52.28
C GLN A 468 8.01 12.81 -51.16
N SER A 469 8.15 13.92 -50.44
CA SER A 469 9.03 13.97 -49.27
C SER A 469 8.51 13.05 -48.13
N PRO A 470 9.41 12.52 -47.27
CA PRO A 470 9.01 11.68 -46.18
C PRO A 470 7.90 12.32 -45.33
N GLN A 471 6.89 11.56 -44.99
CA GLN A 471 5.80 12.05 -44.17
C GLN A 471 6.20 12.12 -42.70
N VAL A 472 5.89 13.23 -42.04
CA VAL A 472 6.20 13.50 -40.63
C VAL A 472 4.94 13.75 -39.81
N PRO A 473 4.92 13.41 -38.53
CA PRO A 473 3.76 13.60 -37.68
C PRO A 473 3.59 15.08 -37.29
N VAL A 474 2.40 15.61 -37.44
CA VAL A 474 1.96 16.89 -36.87
C VAL A 474 0.93 16.58 -35.80
N VAL A 475 1.15 17.13 -34.60
CA VAL A 475 0.31 16.88 -33.42
C VAL A 475 -0.66 18.02 -33.19
N ASN A 476 -1.95 17.72 -33.21
CA ASN A 476 -2.97 18.63 -32.71
C ASN A 476 -3.07 18.50 -31.18
N THR A 477 -2.45 19.45 -30.46
CA THR A 477 -2.39 19.44 -28.98
C THR A 477 -3.73 19.65 -28.33
N GLU A 478 -4.71 20.27 -28.99
CA GLU A 478 -6.06 20.49 -28.47
C GLU A 478 -6.88 19.19 -28.45
N ARG A 479 -6.63 18.28 -29.37
CA ARG A 479 -7.29 16.95 -29.43
C ARG A 479 -6.55 15.87 -28.68
N CYS A 480 -5.29 16.09 -28.35
CA CYS A 480 -4.44 15.06 -27.73
C CYS A 480 -4.80 14.86 -26.26
N ILE A 481 -5.24 13.66 -25.89
CA ILE A 481 -5.59 13.29 -24.51
C ILE A 481 -4.38 12.84 -23.66
N GLY A 482 -3.18 12.70 -24.24
CA GLY A 482 -1.98 12.29 -23.52
C GLY A 482 -1.92 10.80 -23.17
N CYS A 483 -2.60 9.92 -23.90
CA CYS A 483 -2.71 8.49 -23.61
C CYS A 483 -1.40 7.68 -23.74
N GLY A 484 -0.40 8.20 -24.47
CA GLY A 484 0.90 7.60 -24.66
C GLY A 484 0.99 6.48 -25.70
N ALA A 485 -0.06 6.23 -26.52
CA ALA A 485 -0.03 5.23 -27.56
C ALA A 485 1.09 5.53 -28.58
N CYS A 486 1.20 6.79 -29.00
CA CYS A 486 2.26 7.23 -29.91
C CYS A 486 3.68 7.05 -29.35
N GLU A 487 3.88 7.29 -28.04
CA GLU A 487 5.17 7.08 -27.37
C GLU A 487 5.49 5.59 -27.26
N ASN A 488 4.52 4.78 -26.81
CA ASN A 488 4.72 3.35 -26.61
C ASN A 488 5.00 2.61 -27.92
N LEU A 489 4.29 2.92 -28.99
CA LEU A 489 4.38 2.22 -30.27
C LEU A 489 5.41 2.82 -31.24
N CYS A 490 6.09 3.91 -30.86
CA CYS A 490 7.19 4.45 -31.62
C CYS A 490 8.35 3.44 -31.72
N PRO A 491 8.87 3.13 -32.93
CA PRO A 491 9.97 2.17 -33.08
C PRO A 491 11.34 2.73 -32.68
N ALA A 492 11.51 4.04 -32.62
CA ALA A 492 12.77 4.67 -32.26
C ALA A 492 13.29 4.24 -30.89
N ARG A 493 14.60 3.98 -30.79
CA ARG A 493 15.32 3.52 -29.59
C ARG A 493 16.61 4.31 -29.42
N PRO A 494 17.13 4.52 -28.19
CA PRO A 494 16.52 4.14 -26.90
C PRO A 494 15.36 5.06 -26.47
N PHE A 495 15.27 6.27 -27.03
CA PHE A 495 14.18 7.23 -26.77
C PHE A 495 13.20 7.27 -27.94
N SER A 496 11.91 7.33 -27.62
CA SER A 496 10.88 7.52 -28.64
C SER A 496 11.02 8.88 -29.31
N ALA A 497 10.79 8.93 -30.64
CA ALA A 497 10.76 10.19 -31.39
C ALA A 497 9.54 11.06 -31.08
N ILE A 498 8.53 10.51 -30.42
CA ILE A 498 7.38 11.21 -29.93
C ILE A 498 7.10 10.76 -28.50
N TYR A 499 6.93 11.70 -27.60
CA TYR A 499 6.67 11.42 -26.19
C TYR A 499 5.55 12.33 -25.66
N VAL A 500 5.00 11.97 -24.51
CA VAL A 500 3.93 12.75 -23.86
C VAL A 500 4.52 13.63 -22.77
N GLU A 501 4.23 14.93 -22.82
CA GLU A 501 4.50 15.88 -21.74
C GLU A 501 3.24 16.05 -20.88
N GLY A 502 3.39 16.02 -19.55
CA GLY A 502 2.26 16.10 -18.62
C GLY A 502 1.68 17.51 -18.49
N HIS A 503 0.39 17.59 -18.22
CA HIS A 503 -0.26 18.85 -17.84
C HIS A 503 -0.31 18.98 -16.31
N ILE A 504 0.10 20.15 -15.79
CA ILE A 504 -0.01 20.46 -14.35
C ILE A 504 -1.47 20.48 -13.91
N MET A 505 -2.36 21.01 -14.77
CA MET A 505 -3.81 20.95 -14.61
C MET A 505 -4.40 20.18 -15.79
N HIS A 506 -5.23 19.18 -15.50
CA HIS A 506 -5.95 18.48 -16.55
C HIS A 506 -6.98 19.41 -17.20
N ARG A 507 -7.13 19.31 -18.51
CA ARG A 507 -8.11 20.06 -19.28
C ARG A 507 -9.21 19.11 -19.74
N THR A 508 -10.40 19.61 -19.89
CA THR A 508 -11.53 18.90 -20.55
C THR A 508 -11.77 19.58 -21.88
N VAL A 509 -11.89 18.77 -22.93
CA VAL A 509 -12.22 19.21 -24.30
C VAL A 509 -13.71 19.10 -24.50
#